data_844ab47fb9a9ef5a911cc47e9d228d44
#
_entry.id   844ab47fb9a9ef5a911cc47e9d228d44
#
_cell.length_a   1.000
_cell.length_b   1.000
_cell.length_c   1.000
_cell.angle_alpha   90.00
_cell.angle_beta   90.00
_cell.angle_gamma   90.00
#
_symmetry.space_group_name_H-M   'P 1'
#
loop_
_entity.id
_entity.type
_entity.pdbx_description
1 polymer ?
#
loop_
_entity_poly.entity_id
_entity_poly.type
_entity_poly.pdbx_seq_one_letter_code
_entity_poly.pdbx_strand_id
1 'polypeptide(L)'
;MRRFIAWMLVAGALVVTGCSSGPSPHPHFKIGQPYKINGNWYHPEFVTEYEAIGIASWYGSPYHGRLTANGELYDMYALTAAHPTLQLPSVVRVTNLANGRSLVLRVNDRGPFVDDRLIDLSLAAARELGFERQGLARVHVVYLGTARLDEKPIRPGERREYASLSCQLPTPERLVC
;
A
#
# COMPACT_ATOMS: atom_id res chain seq x y z
N MET A 1 52.74 61.34 -5.76
CA MET A 1 52.40 60.17 -4.98
C MET A 1 50.88 59.91 -5.12
N ARG A 2 50.46 58.99 -5.99
CA ARG A 2 49.02 58.62 -6.22
C ARG A 2 48.78 57.30 -5.60
N ARG A 3 47.96 57.26 -4.56
CA ARG A 3 47.50 56.02 -3.88
C ARG A 3 46.30 55.46 -4.63
N PHE A 4 46.45 54.33 -5.30
CA PHE A 4 45.33 53.51 -5.83
C PHE A 4 44.75 52.67 -4.72
N ILE A 5 43.50 52.91 -4.35
CA ILE A 5 42.70 52.07 -3.47
C ILE A 5 41.96 51.06 -4.37
N ALA A 6 42.35 49.77 -4.26
CA ALA A 6 41.68 48.68 -4.93
C ALA A 6 40.44 48.23 -4.10
N TRP A 7 39.28 48.40 -4.68
CA TRP A 7 38.02 47.84 -4.10
C TRP A 7 37.88 46.39 -4.51
N MET A 8 37.99 45.50 -3.55
CA MET A 8 37.62 44.08 -3.72
C MET A 8 36.11 43.97 -3.59
N LEU A 9 35.42 43.65 -4.69
CA LEU A 9 34.04 43.23 -4.71
C LEU A 9 34.00 41.75 -4.35
N VAL A 10 33.54 41.43 -3.12
CA VAL A 10 33.20 40.06 -2.70
C VAL A 10 31.83 39.79 -3.24
N ALA A 11 31.72 39.00 -4.31
CA ALA A 11 30.47 38.48 -4.81
C ALA A 11 30.04 37.29 -3.93
N GLY A 12 29.13 37.55 -3.00
CA GLY A 12 28.49 36.50 -2.21
C GLY A 12 27.55 35.66 -3.08
N ALA A 13 27.90 34.42 -3.38
CA ALA A 13 27.02 33.48 -4.04
C ALA A 13 25.94 33.02 -3.02
N LEU A 14 24.71 33.50 -3.22
CA LEU A 14 23.53 32.94 -2.51
C LEU A 14 23.25 31.53 -3.03
N VAL A 15 23.65 30.51 -2.26
CA VAL A 15 23.25 29.14 -2.52
C VAL A 15 21.80 28.99 -2.04
N VAL A 16 20.86 29.07 -2.98
CA VAL A 16 19.45 28.75 -2.72
C VAL A 16 19.35 27.21 -2.65
N THR A 17 19.44 26.66 -1.45
CA THR A 17 19.08 25.25 -1.21
C THR A 17 17.57 25.11 -1.34
N GLY A 18 17.11 24.76 -2.54
CA GLY A 18 15.72 24.39 -2.78
C GLY A 18 15.42 23.08 -2.03
N CYS A 19 14.72 23.15 -0.90
CA CYS A 19 14.11 21.98 -0.29
C CYS A 19 13.03 21.47 -1.25
N SER A 20 13.32 20.39 -1.98
CA SER A 20 12.32 19.63 -2.71
C SER A 20 11.46 18.91 -1.69
N SER A 21 10.35 19.51 -1.27
CA SER A 21 9.34 18.86 -0.44
C SER A 21 8.61 17.83 -1.29
N GLY A 22 8.87 16.53 -1.04
CA GLY A 22 8.07 15.46 -1.59
C GLY A 22 6.59 15.56 -1.15
N PRO A 23 5.70 14.73 -1.72
CA PRO A 23 4.28 14.77 -1.36
C PRO A 23 4.10 14.48 0.15
N SER A 24 3.34 15.35 0.83
CA SER A 24 3.03 15.17 2.24
C SER A 24 1.94 14.11 2.43
N PRO A 25 2.15 13.07 3.25
CA PRO A 25 1.13 12.07 3.52
C PRO A 25 -0.04 12.68 4.31
N HIS A 26 -1.26 12.29 3.93
CA HIS A 26 -2.50 12.70 4.60
C HIS A 26 -3.48 11.51 4.68
N PRO A 27 -3.16 10.48 5.46
CA PRO A 27 -3.96 9.26 5.55
C PRO A 27 -5.41 9.54 5.96
N HIS A 28 -6.35 8.95 5.24
CA HIS A 28 -7.76 9.07 5.53
C HIS A 28 -8.52 7.79 5.19
N PHE A 29 -9.70 7.64 5.82
CA PHE A 29 -10.62 6.57 5.48
C PHE A 29 -11.33 6.91 4.16
N LYS A 30 -11.40 5.95 3.25
CA LYS A 30 -11.99 6.13 1.93
C LYS A 30 -12.76 4.91 1.47
N ILE A 31 -14.04 5.07 1.20
CA ILE A 31 -14.82 4.14 0.37
C ILE A 31 -14.71 4.59 -1.07
N GLY A 32 -15.11 5.80 -1.36
CA GLY A 32 -15.11 6.42 -2.68
C GLY A 32 -16.45 6.22 -3.41
N GLN A 33 -16.67 7.05 -4.42
CA GLN A 33 -17.81 6.90 -5.35
C GLN A 33 -17.45 5.87 -6.43
N PRO A 34 -18.44 5.28 -7.11
CA PRO A 34 -18.19 4.49 -8.30
C PRO A 34 -17.33 5.25 -9.31
N TYR A 35 -16.36 4.57 -9.89
CA TYR A 35 -15.43 5.18 -10.85
C TYR A 35 -15.20 4.27 -12.05
N LYS A 36 -14.77 4.87 -13.18
CA LYS A 36 -14.56 4.16 -14.45
C LYS A 36 -13.11 4.29 -14.90
N ILE A 37 -12.45 3.16 -15.17
CA ILE A 37 -11.10 3.10 -15.73
C ILE A 37 -11.10 2.12 -16.90
N ASN A 38 -10.55 2.53 -18.03
CA ASN A 38 -10.42 1.69 -19.24
C ASN A 38 -11.74 1.05 -19.70
N GLY A 39 -12.88 1.74 -19.49
CA GLY A 39 -14.18 1.21 -19.86
C GLY A 39 -14.90 0.40 -18.77
N ASN A 40 -14.19 -0.08 -17.75
CA ASN A 40 -14.74 -0.89 -16.66
C ASN A 40 -15.19 -0.03 -15.49
N TRP A 41 -16.37 -0.31 -14.95
CA TRP A 41 -16.89 0.31 -13.75
C TRP A 41 -16.44 -0.44 -12.49
N TYR A 42 -16.00 0.31 -11.48
CA TYR A 42 -15.66 -0.17 -10.16
C TYR A 42 -16.60 0.48 -9.15
N HIS A 43 -17.17 -0.33 -8.27
CA HIS A 43 -18.15 0.10 -7.26
C HIS A 43 -17.56 -0.15 -5.87
N PRO A 44 -16.78 0.80 -5.30
CA PRO A 44 -16.32 0.68 -3.93
C PRO A 44 -17.50 0.68 -2.96
N GLU A 45 -17.43 -0.21 -1.97
CA GLU A 45 -18.46 -0.30 -0.95
C GLU A 45 -17.85 -0.65 0.42
N PHE A 46 -18.61 -0.35 1.45
CA PHE A 46 -18.26 -0.80 2.79
C PHE A 46 -18.70 -2.25 2.95
N VAL A 47 -17.74 -3.13 3.22
CA VAL A 47 -17.99 -4.56 3.45
C VAL A 47 -17.63 -4.93 4.88
N THR A 48 -18.37 -5.83 5.45
CA THR A 48 -18.05 -6.49 6.75
C THR A 48 -17.38 -7.85 6.52
N GLU A 49 -17.60 -8.43 5.35
CA GLU A 49 -17.05 -9.72 4.92
C GLU A 49 -16.65 -9.62 3.45
N TYR A 50 -15.52 -10.19 3.10
CA TYR A 50 -15.08 -10.33 1.71
C TYR A 50 -14.13 -11.51 1.62
N GLU A 51 -14.40 -12.37 0.66
CA GLU A 51 -13.57 -13.52 0.34
C GLU A 51 -13.57 -13.75 -1.18
N ALA A 52 -12.40 -13.91 -1.76
CA ALA A 52 -12.27 -14.13 -3.20
C ALA A 52 -11.00 -14.91 -3.55
N ILE A 53 -11.07 -15.64 -4.67
CA ILE A 53 -9.92 -16.28 -5.30
C ILE A 53 -9.72 -15.62 -6.67
N GLY A 54 -8.49 -15.20 -6.95
CA GLY A 54 -8.16 -14.54 -8.20
C GLY A 54 -6.64 -14.42 -8.43
N ILE A 55 -6.27 -13.65 -9.42
CA ILE A 55 -4.87 -13.42 -9.75
C ILE A 55 -4.35 -12.18 -9.00
N ALA A 56 -3.24 -12.35 -8.31
CA ALA A 56 -2.44 -11.27 -7.78
C ALA A 56 -1.29 -10.93 -8.73
N SER A 57 -0.96 -9.64 -8.82
CA SER A 57 0.34 -9.17 -9.32
C SER A 57 1.04 -8.33 -8.26
N TRP A 58 2.12 -7.65 -8.62
CA TRP A 58 2.79 -6.72 -7.74
C TRP A 58 3.28 -5.47 -8.49
N TYR A 59 3.40 -4.37 -7.76
CA TYR A 59 3.87 -3.08 -8.27
C TYR A 59 5.10 -2.61 -7.49
N GLY A 60 6.04 -1.96 -8.16
CA GLY A 60 7.36 -1.69 -7.62
C GLY A 60 7.81 -0.24 -7.76
N SER A 61 9.09 -0.06 -8.07
CA SER A 61 9.82 1.21 -8.00
C SER A 61 9.18 2.43 -8.67
N PRO A 62 8.45 2.35 -9.79
CA PRO A 62 7.86 3.54 -10.40
C PRO A 62 6.80 4.25 -9.52
N TYR A 63 6.26 3.54 -8.54
CA TYR A 63 5.23 4.06 -7.62
C TYR A 63 5.77 4.40 -6.24
N HIS A 64 6.99 3.97 -5.92
CA HIS A 64 7.60 4.19 -4.61
C HIS A 64 7.68 5.68 -4.26
N GLY A 65 7.24 6.05 -3.05
CA GLY A 65 7.18 7.43 -2.59
C GLY A 65 6.01 8.26 -3.12
N ARG A 66 5.12 7.69 -3.96
CA ARG A 66 3.89 8.37 -4.40
C ARG A 66 2.78 8.20 -3.37
N LEU A 67 1.82 9.12 -3.37
CA LEU A 67 0.62 9.00 -2.55
C LEU A 67 -0.28 7.88 -3.08
N THR A 68 -0.77 7.06 -2.17
CA THR A 68 -1.79 6.05 -2.43
C THR A 68 -3.19 6.66 -2.42
N ALA A 69 -4.19 5.89 -2.80
CA ALA A 69 -5.57 6.37 -2.89
C ALA A 69 -6.17 6.83 -1.55
N ASN A 70 -5.64 6.38 -0.41
CA ASN A 70 -6.03 6.85 0.93
C ASN A 70 -5.07 7.89 1.52
N GLY A 71 -4.14 8.46 0.72
CA GLY A 71 -3.21 9.50 1.15
C GLY A 71 -1.99 9.05 1.95
N GLU A 72 -1.74 7.75 2.05
CA GLU A 72 -0.46 7.23 2.57
C GLU A 72 0.64 7.33 1.51
N LEU A 73 1.90 7.21 1.90
CA LEU A 73 2.98 7.02 0.94
C LEU A 73 3.15 5.54 0.62
N TYR A 74 3.20 5.23 -0.67
CA TYR A 74 3.53 3.88 -1.10
C TYR A 74 5.00 3.56 -0.78
N ASP A 75 5.20 2.55 0.05
CA ASP A 75 6.50 1.95 0.33
C ASP A 75 6.54 0.53 -0.24
N MET A 76 7.31 0.31 -1.31
CA MET A 76 7.41 -1.01 -1.93
C MET A 76 8.04 -2.07 -1.01
N TYR A 77 8.68 -1.66 0.09
CA TYR A 77 9.27 -2.55 1.10
C TYR A 77 8.36 -2.83 2.29
N ALA A 78 7.18 -2.22 2.35
CA ALA A 78 6.16 -2.49 3.36
C ALA A 78 5.15 -3.54 2.86
N LEU A 79 4.46 -4.21 3.77
CA LEU A 79 3.46 -5.24 3.47
C LEU A 79 2.10 -4.59 3.17
N THR A 80 1.95 -4.11 1.94
CA THR A 80 0.75 -3.41 1.46
C THR A 80 0.17 -4.01 0.19
N ALA A 81 -1.05 -3.58 -0.14
CA ALA A 81 -1.76 -4.00 -1.33
C ALA A 81 -2.67 -2.89 -1.88
N ALA A 82 -3.04 -3.01 -3.15
CA ALA A 82 -4.08 -2.26 -3.82
C ALA A 82 -5.26 -3.17 -4.17
N HIS A 83 -6.49 -2.72 -3.89
CA HIS A 83 -7.72 -3.42 -4.24
C HIS A 83 -8.73 -2.44 -4.86
N PRO A 84 -9.47 -2.84 -5.92
CA PRO A 84 -10.32 -1.89 -6.64
C PRO A 84 -11.51 -1.39 -5.81
N THR A 85 -12.09 -2.20 -4.94
CA THR A 85 -13.40 -1.88 -4.34
C THR A 85 -13.46 -1.90 -2.81
N LEU A 86 -12.54 -2.58 -2.09
CA LEU A 86 -12.55 -2.59 -0.64
C LEU A 86 -12.40 -1.17 -0.06
N GLN A 87 -13.02 -0.90 1.09
CA GLN A 87 -12.75 0.32 1.85
C GLN A 87 -11.27 0.45 2.21
N LEU A 88 -10.76 1.68 2.23
CA LEU A 88 -9.36 1.97 2.56
C LEU A 88 -9.25 2.79 3.85
N PRO A 89 -8.33 2.46 4.74
CA PRO A 89 -7.47 1.27 4.70
C PRO A 89 -8.18 0.03 5.26
N SER A 90 -7.87 -1.13 4.68
CA SER A 90 -8.36 -2.44 5.13
C SER A 90 -7.21 -3.35 5.51
N VAL A 91 -7.51 -4.40 6.27
CA VAL A 91 -6.60 -5.52 6.54
C VAL A 91 -7.14 -6.74 5.83
N VAL A 92 -6.30 -7.40 5.06
CA VAL A 92 -6.65 -8.66 4.37
C VAL A 92 -5.59 -9.73 4.64
N ARG A 93 -6.02 -10.99 4.64
CA ARG A 93 -5.11 -12.14 4.53
C ARG A 93 -5.05 -12.54 3.06
N VAL A 94 -3.83 -12.65 2.53
CA VAL A 94 -3.57 -13.14 1.18
C VAL A 94 -2.78 -14.44 1.28
N THR A 95 -3.29 -15.49 0.67
CA THR A 95 -2.65 -16.82 0.62
C THR A 95 -2.31 -17.16 -0.82
N ASN A 96 -1.04 -17.44 -1.11
CA ASN A 96 -0.61 -17.96 -2.40
C ASN A 96 -0.99 -19.45 -2.49
N LEU A 97 -1.91 -19.77 -3.39
CA LEU A 97 -2.47 -21.14 -3.51
C LEU A 97 -1.48 -22.16 -4.10
N ALA A 98 -0.39 -21.70 -4.73
CA ALA A 98 0.63 -22.58 -5.29
C ALA A 98 1.59 -23.14 -4.24
N ASN A 99 1.82 -22.41 -3.12
CA ASN A 99 2.81 -22.80 -2.12
C ASN A 99 2.29 -22.73 -0.67
N GLY A 100 1.04 -22.31 -0.46
CA GLY A 100 0.40 -22.20 0.86
C GLY A 100 0.91 -21.05 1.74
N ARG A 101 1.84 -20.22 1.28
CA ARG A 101 2.31 -19.06 2.05
C ARG A 101 1.20 -18.04 2.21
N SER A 102 1.09 -17.48 3.42
CA SER A 102 0.04 -16.52 3.75
C SER A 102 0.61 -15.31 4.48
N LEU A 103 0.07 -14.14 4.16
CA LEU A 103 0.43 -12.87 4.79
C LEU A 103 -0.80 -12.05 5.14
N VAL A 104 -0.70 -11.27 6.20
CA VAL A 104 -1.65 -10.20 6.51
C VAL A 104 -1.10 -8.89 5.95
N LEU A 105 -1.90 -8.20 5.12
CA LEU A 105 -1.52 -7.02 4.37
C LEU A 105 -2.47 -5.87 4.65
N ARG A 106 -1.93 -4.64 4.58
CA ARG A 106 -2.72 -3.42 4.59
C ARG A 106 -3.09 -3.03 3.17
N VAL A 107 -4.38 -2.99 2.86
CA VAL A 107 -4.90 -2.44 1.60
C VAL A 107 -5.06 -0.94 1.79
N ASN A 108 -4.25 -0.14 1.09
CA ASN A 108 -4.23 1.31 1.20
C ASN A 108 -4.31 2.03 -0.15
N ASP A 109 -4.41 1.27 -1.26
CA ASP A 109 -4.43 1.83 -2.60
C ASP A 109 -5.55 1.23 -3.46
N ARG A 110 -5.81 1.86 -4.63
CA ARG A 110 -6.74 1.44 -5.66
C ARG A 110 -6.04 0.78 -6.83
N GLY A 111 -6.64 -0.24 -7.37
CA GLY A 111 -6.16 -1.12 -8.42
C GLY A 111 -6.29 -2.59 -7.99
N PRO A 112 -5.97 -3.53 -8.87
CA PRO A 112 -5.55 -3.36 -10.25
C PRO A 112 -6.65 -2.80 -11.16
N PHE A 113 -6.21 -2.21 -12.30
CA PHE A 113 -7.08 -1.76 -13.39
C PHE A 113 -6.76 -2.50 -14.70
N VAL A 114 -6.23 -3.68 -14.57
CA VAL A 114 -5.96 -4.65 -15.64
C VAL A 114 -6.92 -5.81 -15.45
N ASP A 115 -7.52 -6.26 -16.54
CA ASP A 115 -8.51 -7.33 -16.52
C ASP A 115 -7.93 -8.62 -15.91
N ASP A 116 -8.80 -9.41 -15.31
CA ASP A 116 -8.49 -10.70 -14.66
C ASP A 116 -7.58 -10.64 -13.42
N ARG A 117 -7.19 -9.44 -12.93
CA ARG A 117 -6.46 -9.31 -11.68
C ARG A 117 -7.37 -8.89 -10.52
N LEU A 118 -7.19 -9.56 -9.38
CA LEU A 118 -7.95 -9.34 -8.15
C LEU A 118 -7.29 -8.30 -7.24
N ILE A 119 -5.98 -8.36 -7.09
CA ILE A 119 -5.22 -7.59 -6.12
C ILE A 119 -3.79 -7.35 -6.61
N ASP A 120 -3.24 -6.15 -6.37
CA ASP A 120 -1.84 -5.86 -6.62
C ASP A 120 -1.11 -5.70 -5.29
N LEU A 121 -0.01 -6.42 -5.12
CA LEU A 121 0.77 -6.45 -3.88
C LEU A 121 2.01 -5.56 -3.98
N SER A 122 2.55 -5.15 -2.84
CA SER A 122 3.88 -4.55 -2.80
C SER A 122 4.96 -5.57 -3.19
N LEU A 123 6.13 -5.08 -3.59
CA LEU A 123 7.29 -5.92 -3.87
C LEU A 123 7.66 -6.81 -2.68
N ALA A 124 7.65 -6.25 -1.46
CA ALA A 124 7.94 -7.01 -0.25
C ALA A 124 6.93 -8.14 -0.03
N ALA A 125 5.64 -7.86 -0.21
CA ALA A 125 4.60 -8.89 -0.07
C ALA A 125 4.73 -10.00 -1.12
N ALA A 126 5.05 -9.65 -2.37
CA ALA A 126 5.29 -10.64 -3.44
C ALA A 126 6.50 -11.56 -3.14
N ARG A 127 7.57 -11.00 -2.55
CA ARG A 127 8.74 -11.75 -2.10
C ARG A 127 8.40 -12.74 -0.99
N GLU A 128 7.73 -12.27 0.05
CA GLU A 128 7.31 -13.10 1.18
C GLU A 128 6.36 -14.22 0.75
N LEU A 129 5.42 -13.94 -0.15
CA LEU A 129 4.50 -14.92 -0.72
C LEU A 129 5.15 -15.82 -1.79
N GLY A 130 6.38 -15.50 -2.21
CA GLY A 130 7.20 -16.34 -3.07
C GLY A 130 6.82 -16.34 -4.55
N PHE A 131 6.30 -15.21 -5.08
CA PHE A 131 5.93 -15.11 -6.49
C PHE A 131 6.53 -13.88 -7.23
N GLU A 132 7.47 -13.16 -6.60
CA GLU A 132 8.13 -12.00 -7.22
C GLU A 132 8.64 -12.30 -8.64
N ARG A 133 9.34 -13.43 -8.82
CA ARG A 133 9.95 -13.80 -10.12
C ARG A 133 8.92 -14.19 -11.18
N GLN A 134 7.81 -14.79 -10.76
CA GLN A 134 6.72 -15.22 -11.64
C GLN A 134 5.86 -14.01 -12.07
N GLY A 135 5.86 -12.93 -11.27
CA GLY A 135 5.07 -11.73 -11.52
C GLY A 135 3.59 -11.88 -11.20
N LEU A 136 3.03 -13.06 -11.33
CA LEU A 136 1.63 -13.39 -11.09
C LEU A 136 1.50 -14.62 -10.19
N ALA A 137 0.45 -14.64 -9.36
CA ALA A 137 0.09 -15.81 -8.55
C ALA A 137 -1.44 -15.92 -8.40
N ARG A 138 -1.95 -17.14 -8.36
CA ARG A 138 -3.32 -17.38 -7.92
C ARG A 138 -3.38 -17.32 -6.40
N VAL A 139 -4.20 -16.43 -5.87
CA VAL A 139 -4.29 -16.17 -4.44
C VAL A 139 -5.71 -16.30 -3.92
N HIS A 140 -5.82 -16.57 -2.63
CA HIS A 140 -7.04 -16.46 -1.86
C HIS A 140 -6.92 -15.21 -0.97
N VAL A 141 -7.91 -14.33 -1.03
CA VAL A 141 -7.96 -13.07 -0.28
C VAL A 141 -9.15 -13.11 0.66
N VAL A 142 -8.90 -12.87 1.95
CA VAL A 142 -9.92 -12.79 2.99
C VAL A 142 -9.81 -11.45 3.70
N TYR A 143 -10.91 -10.71 3.79
CA TYR A 143 -10.99 -9.47 4.57
C TYR A 143 -10.98 -9.81 6.07
N LEU A 144 -10.19 -9.07 6.83
CA LEU A 144 -10.05 -9.24 8.28
C LEU A 144 -10.59 -8.07 9.09
N GLY A 145 -10.79 -6.91 8.45
CA GLY A 145 -11.28 -5.72 9.13
C GLY A 145 -10.77 -4.42 8.53
N THR A 146 -11.27 -3.31 9.04
CA THR A 146 -10.76 -1.97 8.73
C THR A 146 -9.47 -1.72 9.48
N ALA A 147 -8.44 -1.23 8.79
CA ALA A 147 -7.19 -0.85 9.44
C ALA A 147 -7.29 0.53 10.11
N ARG A 148 -6.54 0.74 11.18
CA ARG A 148 -6.48 2.04 11.87
C ARG A 148 -5.64 3.04 11.08
N LEU A 149 -6.02 4.33 11.10
CA LEU A 149 -5.29 5.38 10.37
C LEU A 149 -3.97 5.76 11.04
N ASP A 150 -3.87 5.61 12.35
CA ASP A 150 -2.65 5.88 13.14
C ASP A 150 -1.61 4.75 13.05
N GLU A 151 -1.98 3.61 12.47
CA GLU A 151 -1.07 2.50 12.23
C GLU A 151 -0.40 2.63 10.86
N LYS A 152 0.92 2.51 10.85
CA LYS A 152 1.70 2.46 9.59
C LYS A 152 1.74 1.04 9.04
N PRO A 153 1.88 0.86 7.72
CA PRO A 153 2.18 -0.44 7.14
C PRO A 153 3.45 -1.04 7.78
N ILE A 154 3.43 -2.34 8.04
CA ILE A 154 4.60 -3.06 8.58
C ILE A 154 5.55 -3.51 7.47
N ARG A 155 6.80 -3.73 7.82
CA ARG A 155 7.82 -4.33 6.95
C ARG A 155 8.06 -5.79 7.32
N PRO A 156 8.60 -6.62 6.41
CA PRO A 156 9.01 -7.98 6.72
C PRO A 156 9.91 -8.03 7.97
N GLY A 157 9.62 -8.97 8.88
CA GLY A 157 10.36 -9.10 10.14
C GLY A 157 9.88 -8.22 11.30
N GLU A 158 9.07 -7.19 11.04
CA GLU A 158 8.41 -6.44 12.10
C GLU A 158 7.20 -7.24 12.63
N ARG A 159 7.15 -7.45 13.95
CA ARG A 159 5.96 -8.03 14.57
C ARG A 159 4.94 -6.95 14.84
N ARG A 160 3.77 -7.05 14.22
CA ARG A 160 2.55 -6.50 14.80
C ARG A 160 1.61 -7.64 15.12
N GLU A 161 1.06 -7.56 16.28
CA GLU A 161 0.02 -8.45 16.74
C GLU A 161 -1.32 -8.12 16.04
N TYR A 162 -1.43 -8.41 14.73
CA TYR A 162 -2.75 -8.55 14.12
C TYR A 162 -3.50 -9.79 14.68
N ALA A 163 -2.87 -10.50 15.62
CA ALA A 163 -3.45 -11.61 16.34
C ALA A 163 -4.73 -11.23 17.11
N SER A 164 -4.86 -9.98 17.55
CA SER A 164 -6.08 -9.51 18.21
C SER A 164 -7.28 -9.38 17.25
N LEU A 165 -7.05 -9.19 15.95
CA LEU A 165 -8.13 -9.15 14.96
C LEU A 165 -8.62 -10.56 14.59
N SER A 166 -7.78 -11.59 14.72
CA SER A 166 -8.19 -12.96 14.46
C SER A 166 -9.10 -13.55 15.55
N CYS A 167 -9.09 -12.99 16.76
CA CYS A 167 -10.04 -13.34 17.83
C CYS A 167 -11.43 -12.71 17.65
N GLN A 168 -11.59 -11.72 16.78
CA GLN A 168 -12.87 -11.05 16.55
C GLN A 168 -13.66 -11.58 15.34
N LEU A 169 -13.08 -12.51 14.58
CA LEU A 169 -13.80 -13.15 13.49
C LEU A 169 -14.65 -14.31 14.06
N PRO A 170 -15.95 -14.31 13.83
CA PRO A 170 -16.78 -15.44 14.16
C PRO A 170 -16.43 -16.61 13.22
N THR A 171 -15.53 -17.49 13.65
CA THR A 171 -15.46 -18.83 13.05
C THR A 171 -16.50 -19.68 13.75
N PRO A 172 -17.28 -20.53 13.02
CA PRO A 172 -18.33 -21.34 13.61
C PRO A 172 -17.86 -22.35 14.70
N GLU A 173 -16.56 -22.47 14.92
CA GLU A 173 -15.98 -23.50 15.81
C GLU A 173 -14.96 -22.98 16.86
N ARG A 174 -14.77 -21.68 17.06
CA ARG A 174 -13.93 -21.20 18.17
C ARG A 174 -14.55 -20.03 18.91
N LEU A 175 -15.48 -20.37 19.74
CA LEU A 175 -15.90 -19.59 20.90
C LEU A 175 -15.14 -20.13 22.13
N VAL A 176 -13.82 -19.93 22.19
CA VAL A 176 -13.05 -19.97 23.45
C VAL A 176 -11.75 -19.19 23.19
N CYS A 177 -11.73 -17.95 23.56
CA CYS A 177 -10.48 -17.26 23.94
C CYS A 177 -10.40 -17.25 25.45
#